data_606c2a7afa77689785d685104f10fa65
#
_entry.id   606c2a7afa77689785d685104f10fa65
#
_cell.length_a   1.000
_cell.length_b   1.000
_cell.length_c   1.000
_cell.angle_alpha   90.00
_cell.angle_beta   90.00
_cell.angle_gamma   90.00
#
_symmetry.space_group_name_H-M   'P 1'
#
loop_
_entity.id
_entity.type
_entity.pdbx_description
1 polymer ?
#
loop_
_entity_poly.entity_id
_entity_poly.type
_entity_poly.pdbx_seq_one_letter_code
_entity_poly.pdbx_strand_id
1 'polypeptide(L)'
;MKLSNDIITIEVAAHGAELVSLRKEGCEYLWSGDPAYWNRHAPILFPAVGKPYNNELHVDGKAYPMKQHGYARDSEFECVNVAVCECGSVGTMRLIQSSNDAIRQYPYRLGLEVCYRLSGSAVEVIWTVENLDERDAYFQIGAHPGFLLPDYHAEAATHGFIRYYDREGNPVGPVMVSALDDGNRVPRPIVNIADCMPITADTFAHDALMFEGGQVTKAVLCDKEGREVLGVDCPHAEAYGIWAPHKEGCPFVCLEPWCGICDTKGFTGDISTRQYIHRLAPKEKYTFAYTIEVYR
;
A
#
# COMPACT_ATOMS: atom_id res chain seq x y z
N MET A 1 15.08 -11.86 1.18
CA MET A 1 14.60 -12.83 2.20
C MET A 1 13.56 -13.73 1.57
N LYS A 2 13.55 -15.03 1.89
CA LYS A 2 12.54 -15.99 1.41
C LYS A 2 11.88 -16.66 2.60
N LEU A 3 10.56 -16.71 2.61
CA LEU A 3 9.76 -17.38 3.65
C LEU A 3 8.78 -18.36 2.97
N SER A 4 8.50 -19.48 3.63
CA SER A 4 7.54 -20.47 3.14
C SER A 4 6.86 -21.19 4.30
N ASN A 5 5.66 -21.67 4.03
CA ASN A 5 4.98 -22.71 4.77
C ASN A 5 4.52 -23.78 3.79
N ASP A 6 3.67 -24.73 4.21
CA ASP A 6 3.18 -25.82 3.36
C ASP A 6 2.26 -25.37 2.22
N ILE A 7 1.77 -24.11 2.25
CA ILE A 7 0.72 -23.60 1.32
C ILE A 7 1.29 -22.49 0.42
N ILE A 8 2.03 -21.52 0.98
CA ILE A 8 2.51 -20.35 0.26
C ILE A 8 4.01 -20.14 0.43
N THR A 9 4.60 -19.48 -0.55
CA THR A 9 6.00 -19.00 -0.51
C THR A 9 6.02 -17.53 -0.91
N ILE A 10 6.81 -16.73 -0.17
CA ILE A 10 7.06 -15.33 -0.51
C ILE A 10 8.55 -15.05 -0.66
N GLU A 11 8.86 -14.04 -1.47
CA GLU A 11 10.19 -13.46 -1.57
C GLU A 11 10.11 -11.95 -1.30
N VAL A 12 11.02 -11.46 -0.46
CA VAL A 12 11.11 -10.05 -0.04
C VAL A 12 12.49 -9.53 -0.39
N ALA A 13 12.56 -8.45 -1.16
CA ALA A 13 13.81 -7.77 -1.49
C ALA A 13 14.33 -6.97 -0.28
N ALA A 14 15.65 -6.76 -0.21
CA ALA A 14 16.25 -5.84 0.77
C ALA A 14 15.93 -4.38 0.40
N HIS A 15 15.94 -4.08 -0.88
CA HIS A 15 15.52 -2.78 -1.38
C HIS A 15 14.02 -2.58 -1.13
N GLY A 16 13.67 -1.53 -0.38
CA GLY A 16 12.30 -1.20 0.01
C GLY A 16 11.64 -2.16 1.01
N ALA A 17 12.31 -3.22 1.47
CA ALA A 17 11.70 -4.38 2.12
C ALA A 17 10.50 -4.89 1.31
N GLU A 18 10.56 -4.76 -0.01
CA GLU A 18 9.44 -4.95 -0.91
C GLU A 18 9.13 -6.44 -1.09
N LEU A 19 7.86 -6.82 -0.95
CA LEU A 19 7.37 -8.13 -1.36
C LEU A 19 7.45 -8.21 -2.88
N VAL A 20 8.23 -9.16 -3.42
CA VAL A 20 8.49 -9.29 -4.87
C VAL A 20 7.97 -10.58 -5.48
N SER A 21 7.51 -11.52 -4.66
CA SER A 21 6.84 -12.76 -5.12
C SER A 21 5.91 -13.27 -4.03
N LEU A 22 4.74 -13.74 -4.44
CA LEU A 22 3.75 -14.45 -3.62
C LEU A 22 3.21 -15.63 -4.42
N ARG A 23 3.57 -16.84 -4.01
CA ARG A 23 3.18 -18.07 -4.72
C ARG A 23 2.37 -19.00 -3.85
N LYS A 24 1.35 -19.59 -4.44
CA LYS A 24 0.58 -20.69 -3.88
C LYS A 24 0.50 -21.80 -4.95
N GLU A 25 0.85 -23.05 -4.58
CA GLU A 25 0.82 -24.21 -5.50
C GLU A 25 1.57 -23.97 -6.82
N GLY A 26 2.66 -23.19 -6.77
CA GLY A 26 3.49 -22.86 -7.94
C GLY A 26 2.98 -21.68 -8.79
N CYS A 27 1.76 -21.20 -8.58
CA CYS A 27 1.20 -20.03 -9.26
C CYS A 27 1.69 -18.73 -8.60
N GLU A 28 2.13 -17.75 -9.39
CA GLU A 28 2.48 -16.39 -8.94
C GLU A 28 1.22 -15.53 -8.90
N TYR A 29 1.04 -14.77 -7.82
CA TYR A 29 -0.07 -13.84 -7.64
C TYR A 29 0.35 -12.37 -7.69
N LEU A 30 1.62 -12.11 -7.40
CA LEU A 30 2.13 -10.75 -7.40
C LEU A 30 2.56 -10.31 -8.81
N TRP A 31 2.40 -9.03 -9.10
CA TRP A 31 2.92 -8.42 -10.31
C TRP A 31 4.45 -8.53 -10.40
N SER A 32 4.96 -8.80 -11.58
CA SER A 32 6.39 -9.11 -11.81
C SER A 32 7.33 -7.90 -11.80
N GLY A 33 6.80 -6.67 -11.72
CA GLY A 33 7.61 -5.45 -11.80
C GLY A 33 8.12 -5.14 -13.20
N ASP A 34 7.46 -5.60 -14.27
CA ASP A 34 7.86 -5.31 -15.64
C ASP A 34 7.82 -3.78 -15.90
N PRO A 35 8.98 -3.15 -16.22
CA PRO A 35 9.06 -1.72 -16.47
C PRO A 35 8.25 -1.25 -17.68
N ALA A 36 7.81 -2.17 -18.55
CA ALA A 36 6.87 -1.84 -19.61
C ALA A 36 5.54 -1.28 -19.08
N TYR A 37 5.16 -1.63 -17.86
CA TYR A 37 3.95 -1.14 -17.20
C TYR A 37 4.28 -0.39 -15.91
N TRP A 38 4.91 -1.07 -14.95
CA TRP A 38 5.25 -0.51 -13.65
C TRP A 38 6.39 -1.31 -13.02
N ASN A 39 7.50 -0.66 -12.72
CA ASN A 39 8.76 -1.28 -12.28
C ASN A 39 8.84 -1.55 -10.76
N ARG A 40 7.71 -1.75 -10.09
CA ARG A 40 7.61 -2.13 -8.68
C ARG A 40 6.64 -3.29 -8.54
N HIS A 41 6.60 -3.89 -7.34
CA HIS A 41 5.73 -5.04 -7.03
C HIS A 41 4.72 -4.71 -5.91
N ALA A 42 5.23 -4.33 -4.74
CA ALA A 42 4.43 -4.04 -3.54
C ALA A 42 5.16 -3.01 -2.65
N PRO A 43 5.44 -1.80 -3.12
CA PRO A 43 6.24 -0.83 -2.38
C PRO A 43 5.54 -0.36 -1.10
N ILE A 44 6.34 -0.09 -0.07
CA ILE A 44 5.90 0.50 1.18
C ILE A 44 5.93 2.02 1.03
N LEU A 45 4.81 2.65 1.34
CA LEU A 45 4.61 4.10 1.27
C LEU A 45 4.94 4.68 2.65
N PHE A 46 6.13 5.32 2.79
CA PHE A 46 6.57 5.87 4.07
C PHE A 46 7.70 6.90 3.85
N PRO A 47 7.73 8.04 4.57
CA PRO A 47 6.81 8.47 5.62
C PRO A 47 5.63 9.31 5.11
N ALA A 48 5.33 9.25 3.83
CA ALA A 48 4.21 9.94 3.20
C ALA A 48 3.45 8.98 2.28
N VAL A 49 2.12 9.02 2.33
CA VAL A 49 1.23 8.34 1.41
C VAL A 49 0.81 9.31 0.31
N GLY A 50 0.83 8.84 -0.95
CA GLY A 50 0.49 9.67 -2.09
C GLY A 50 1.49 10.80 -2.35
N LYS A 51 1.05 11.81 -3.07
CA LYS A 51 1.87 12.95 -3.47
C LYS A 51 1.67 14.11 -2.50
N PRO A 52 2.72 14.58 -1.79
CA PRO A 52 2.68 15.89 -1.14
C PRO A 52 2.50 16.99 -2.18
N TYR A 53 1.74 18.03 -1.86
CA TYR A 53 1.54 19.13 -2.80
C TYR A 53 2.88 19.79 -3.13
N ASN A 54 3.13 20.05 -4.41
CA ASN A 54 4.42 20.54 -4.95
C ASN A 54 5.64 19.63 -4.63
N ASN A 55 5.44 18.38 -4.20
CA ASN A 55 6.49 17.48 -3.70
C ASN A 55 7.25 18.05 -2.49
N GLU A 56 6.55 18.73 -1.60
CA GLU A 56 7.11 19.35 -0.40
C GLU A 56 6.27 19.04 0.83
N LEU A 57 6.97 18.79 1.96
CA LEU A 57 6.37 18.74 3.29
C LEU A 57 6.83 19.97 4.07
N HIS A 58 5.91 20.63 4.75
CA HIS A 58 6.19 21.79 5.57
C HIS A 58 6.28 21.38 7.05
N VAL A 59 7.39 21.68 7.70
CA VAL A 59 7.63 21.38 9.11
C VAL A 59 8.25 22.60 9.79
N ASP A 60 7.61 23.10 10.82
CA ASP A 60 8.11 24.27 11.59
C ASP A 60 8.45 25.46 10.67
N GLY A 61 7.62 25.70 9.66
CA GLY A 61 7.78 26.81 8.70
C GLY A 61 8.87 26.60 7.64
N LYS A 62 9.46 25.41 7.53
CA LYS A 62 10.44 25.04 6.49
C LYS A 62 9.84 24.03 5.52
N ALA A 63 10.12 24.18 4.22
CA ALA A 63 9.79 23.21 3.21
C ALA A 63 10.90 22.14 3.10
N TYR A 64 10.49 20.88 3.03
CA TYR A 64 11.35 19.72 2.83
C TYR A 64 10.90 18.97 1.57
N PRO A 65 11.79 18.72 0.60
CA PRO A 65 11.42 17.99 -0.61
C PRO A 65 11.02 16.56 -0.24
N MET A 66 9.87 16.13 -0.73
CA MET A 66 9.37 14.78 -0.54
C MET A 66 8.71 14.28 -1.81
N LYS A 67 9.25 13.21 -2.35
CA LYS A 67 8.67 12.52 -3.51
C LYS A 67 7.35 11.84 -3.12
N GLN A 68 6.51 11.62 -4.11
CA GLN A 68 5.33 10.77 -3.98
C GLN A 68 5.69 9.44 -3.29
N HIS A 69 4.93 9.07 -2.27
CA HIS A 69 5.08 7.85 -1.47
C HIS A 69 6.34 7.79 -0.59
N GLY A 70 7.02 8.90 -0.37
CA GLY A 70 8.17 8.95 0.53
C GLY A 70 9.43 8.27 0.01
N TYR A 71 10.28 7.81 0.93
CA TYR A 71 11.61 7.28 0.60
C TYR A 71 11.83 5.81 0.97
N ALA A 72 10.98 5.20 1.81
CA ALA A 72 11.24 3.83 2.29
C ALA A 72 11.38 2.82 1.14
N ARG A 73 10.54 2.95 0.12
CA ARG A 73 10.57 2.10 -1.07
C ARG A 73 11.85 2.19 -1.91
N ASP A 74 12.66 3.23 -1.70
CA ASP A 74 13.94 3.47 -2.38
C ASP A 74 15.13 3.30 -1.41
N SER A 75 14.93 2.71 -0.25
CA SER A 75 15.92 2.52 0.81
C SER A 75 16.30 1.05 0.97
N GLU A 76 17.54 0.81 1.45
CA GLU A 76 17.99 -0.55 1.79
C GLU A 76 17.58 -0.92 3.22
N PHE A 77 17.04 -2.12 3.39
CA PHE A 77 16.64 -2.69 4.67
C PHE A 77 17.56 -3.85 5.01
N GLU A 78 17.87 -3.99 6.30
CA GLU A 78 18.56 -5.16 6.83
C GLU A 78 17.58 -6.24 7.26
N CYS A 79 17.86 -7.48 6.92
CA CYS A 79 17.15 -8.63 7.48
C CYS A 79 17.65 -8.87 8.90
N VAL A 80 16.83 -8.62 9.91
CA VAL A 80 17.22 -8.72 11.33
C VAL A 80 16.79 -10.03 11.97
N ASN A 81 15.79 -10.71 11.39
CA ASN A 81 15.31 -11.99 11.91
C ASN A 81 14.65 -12.82 10.82
N VAL A 82 14.89 -14.13 10.85
CA VAL A 82 14.08 -15.14 10.14
C VAL A 82 13.90 -16.31 11.08
N ALA A 83 12.66 -16.67 11.35
CA ALA A 83 12.30 -17.78 12.22
C ALA A 83 11.21 -18.64 11.59
N VAL A 84 11.24 -19.94 11.87
CA VAL A 84 10.17 -20.88 11.54
C VAL A 84 9.52 -21.31 12.86
N CYS A 85 8.21 -21.19 12.96
CA CYS A 85 7.43 -21.64 14.10
C CYS A 85 6.33 -22.61 13.65
N GLU A 86 5.65 -23.24 14.59
CA GLU A 86 4.55 -24.19 14.28
C GLU A 86 3.41 -23.57 13.46
N CYS A 87 3.23 -22.23 13.54
CA CYS A 87 2.20 -21.50 12.80
C CYS A 87 2.67 -20.98 11.43
N GLY A 88 3.93 -21.18 11.04
CA GLY A 88 4.49 -20.73 9.76
C GLY A 88 5.84 -20.04 9.89
N SER A 89 6.26 -19.34 8.85
CA SER A 89 7.53 -18.61 8.79
C SER A 89 7.32 -17.12 9.08
N VAL A 90 8.28 -16.53 9.80
CA VAL A 90 8.32 -15.10 10.14
C VAL A 90 9.66 -14.53 9.72
N GLY A 91 9.65 -13.35 9.10
CA GLY A 91 10.88 -12.62 8.78
C GLY A 91 10.71 -11.13 8.98
N THR A 92 11.71 -10.47 9.58
CA THR A 92 11.69 -9.05 9.88
C THR A 92 12.81 -8.32 9.15
N MET A 93 12.44 -7.23 8.49
CA MET A 93 13.33 -6.28 7.84
C MET A 93 13.29 -4.95 8.61
N ARG A 94 14.45 -4.30 8.77
CA ARG A 94 14.55 -3.01 9.45
C ARG A 94 15.22 -1.99 8.54
N LEU A 95 14.61 -0.82 8.41
CA LEU A 95 15.25 0.35 7.82
C LEU A 95 16.17 0.98 8.86
N ILE A 96 17.46 0.90 8.63
CA ILE A 96 18.45 1.63 9.42
C ILE A 96 18.66 2.98 8.75
N GLN A 97 18.13 4.00 9.39
CA GLN A 97 18.33 5.39 8.97
C GLN A 97 19.77 5.83 9.28
N SER A 98 20.74 5.26 8.58
CA SER A 98 22.16 5.54 8.80
C SER A 98 22.70 6.63 7.89
N SER A 99 22.04 7.01 6.80
CA SER A 99 22.57 7.97 5.87
C SER A 99 21.92 9.35 6.01
N ASN A 100 22.77 10.35 6.04
CA ASN A 100 22.44 11.76 6.13
C ASN A 100 21.47 12.28 5.06
N ASP A 101 21.22 11.53 3.98
CA ASP A 101 20.45 11.99 2.84
C ASP A 101 18.94 11.84 3.06
N ALA A 102 18.48 10.75 3.68
CA ALA A 102 17.06 10.59 4.03
C ALA A 102 16.63 11.61 5.10
N ILE A 103 17.49 11.91 6.09
CA ILE A 103 17.25 12.91 7.13
C ILE A 103 17.23 14.34 6.56
N ARG A 104 17.97 14.61 5.49
CA ARG A 104 17.92 15.92 4.81
C ARG A 104 16.59 16.17 4.10
N GLN A 105 15.92 15.11 3.69
CA GLN A 105 14.62 15.18 3.02
C GLN A 105 13.44 15.10 3.99
N TYR A 106 13.69 14.70 5.24
CA TYR A 106 12.66 14.53 6.25
C TYR A 106 13.23 14.82 7.65
N PRO A 107 12.67 15.79 8.39
CA PRO A 107 13.33 16.34 9.59
C PRO A 107 13.13 15.52 10.86
N TYR A 108 12.62 14.31 10.78
CA TYR A 108 12.42 13.40 11.91
C TYR A 108 13.25 12.14 11.75
N ARG A 109 13.73 11.62 12.89
CA ARG A 109 14.40 10.32 12.96
C ARG A 109 13.37 9.26 13.32
N LEU A 110 12.91 8.51 12.32
CA LEU A 110 11.98 7.40 12.48
C LEU A 110 12.67 6.09 12.16
N GLY A 111 12.46 5.09 13.03
CA GLY A 111 12.75 3.69 12.72
C GLY A 111 11.55 3.04 12.07
N LEU A 112 11.76 2.20 11.07
CA LEU A 112 10.73 1.38 10.45
C LEU A 112 11.17 -0.08 10.44
N GLU A 113 10.38 -0.95 11.06
CA GLU A 113 10.47 -2.40 10.94
C GLU A 113 9.30 -2.92 10.13
N VAL A 114 9.56 -3.90 9.28
CA VAL A 114 8.58 -4.60 8.45
C VAL A 114 8.70 -6.09 8.74
N CYS A 115 7.67 -6.66 9.34
CA CYS A 115 7.61 -8.08 9.66
C CYS A 115 6.61 -8.77 8.73
N TYR A 116 7.06 -9.82 8.06
CA TYR A 116 6.26 -10.71 7.24
C TYR A 116 5.99 -11.99 8.01
N ARG A 117 4.73 -12.35 8.20
CA ARG A 117 4.30 -13.57 8.87
C ARG A 117 3.39 -14.38 7.97
N LEU A 118 3.73 -15.66 7.78
CA LEU A 118 2.90 -16.58 7.00
C LEU A 118 2.02 -17.42 7.92
N SER A 119 0.73 -17.51 7.60
CA SER A 119 -0.24 -18.36 8.31
C SER A 119 -1.27 -18.91 7.32
N GLY A 120 -1.27 -20.22 7.10
CA GLY A 120 -2.14 -20.82 6.07
C GLY A 120 -1.85 -20.20 4.71
N SER A 121 -2.88 -19.71 4.03
CA SER A 121 -2.78 -19.00 2.74
C SER A 121 -2.63 -17.48 2.87
N ALA A 122 -2.35 -16.97 4.08
CA ALA A 122 -2.24 -15.56 4.36
C ALA A 122 -0.81 -15.09 4.61
N VAL A 123 -0.50 -13.89 4.14
CA VAL A 123 0.68 -13.09 4.46
C VAL A 123 0.23 -11.88 5.28
N GLU A 124 0.57 -11.87 6.56
CA GLU A 124 0.41 -10.69 7.40
C GLU A 124 1.68 -9.83 7.30
N VAL A 125 1.51 -8.57 6.94
CA VAL A 125 2.60 -7.57 6.89
C VAL A 125 2.39 -6.58 8.02
N ILE A 126 3.34 -6.56 8.96
CA ILE A 126 3.26 -5.75 10.18
C ILE A 126 4.35 -4.68 10.11
N TRP A 127 3.95 -3.42 10.19
CA TRP A 127 4.85 -2.29 10.28
C TRP A 127 4.94 -1.79 11.72
N THR A 128 6.15 -1.58 12.21
CA THR A 128 6.38 -0.89 13.47
C THR A 128 7.19 0.37 13.19
N VAL A 129 6.58 1.51 13.46
CA VAL A 129 7.23 2.83 13.37
C VAL A 129 7.62 3.29 14.76
N GLU A 130 8.88 3.68 14.95
CA GLU A 130 9.43 4.17 16.21
C GLU A 130 9.93 5.61 16.04
N ASN A 131 9.54 6.49 16.96
CA ASN A 131 10.11 7.82 17.03
C ASN A 131 11.45 7.77 17.79
N LEU A 132 12.55 8.01 17.06
CA LEU A 132 13.92 8.04 17.60
C LEU A 132 14.40 9.45 17.97
N ASP A 133 13.54 10.47 17.80
CA ASP A 133 13.80 11.86 18.20
C ASP A 133 13.38 12.15 19.63
N GLU A 134 13.82 13.31 20.13
CA GLU A 134 13.44 13.86 21.43
C GLU A 134 12.22 14.80 21.33
N ARG A 135 11.60 14.93 20.19
CA ARG A 135 10.39 15.70 19.90
C ARG A 135 9.35 14.86 19.20
N ASP A 136 8.12 15.35 19.12
CA ASP A 136 7.07 14.70 18.35
C ASP A 136 7.48 14.54 16.90
N ALA A 137 7.18 13.39 16.33
CA ALA A 137 7.38 13.09 14.92
C ALA A 137 6.05 12.74 14.26
N TYR A 138 5.93 13.06 12.98
CA TYR A 138 4.71 12.86 12.20
C TYR A 138 5.00 11.98 11.00
N PHE A 139 4.08 11.13 10.60
CA PHE A 139 4.25 10.24 9.44
C PHE A 139 2.91 9.74 8.93
N GLN A 140 2.94 9.16 7.74
CA GLN A 140 1.89 8.31 7.17
C GLN A 140 2.54 7.02 6.67
N ILE A 141 1.76 5.94 6.56
CA ILE A 141 2.23 4.66 6.04
C ILE A 141 1.15 3.99 5.21
N GLY A 142 1.54 3.22 4.19
CA GLY A 142 0.60 2.49 3.35
C GLY A 142 1.27 1.39 2.55
N ALA A 143 0.46 0.50 2.00
CA ALA A 143 0.87 -0.55 1.06
C ALA A 143 0.41 -0.21 -0.37
N HIS A 144 1.13 -0.79 -1.34
CA HIS A 144 0.81 -0.63 -2.76
C HIS A 144 1.06 -1.94 -3.54
N PRO A 145 0.58 -3.11 -3.06
CA PRO A 145 0.81 -4.36 -3.75
C PRO A 145 0.02 -4.45 -5.06
N GLY A 146 0.72 -4.81 -6.15
CA GLY A 146 0.13 -5.13 -7.45
C GLY A 146 -0.08 -6.62 -7.60
N PHE A 147 -1.26 -7.04 -8.07
CA PHE A 147 -1.63 -8.43 -8.23
C PHE A 147 -1.99 -8.75 -9.67
N LEU A 148 -1.51 -9.87 -10.17
CA LEU A 148 -1.85 -10.36 -11.49
C LEU A 148 -3.37 -10.57 -11.62
N LEU A 149 -3.94 -10.11 -12.72
CA LEU A 149 -5.33 -10.37 -13.05
C LEU A 149 -5.47 -11.84 -13.47
N PRO A 150 -6.38 -12.60 -12.84
CA PRO A 150 -6.56 -14.02 -13.15
C PRO A 150 -7.05 -14.20 -14.59
N ASP A 151 -6.47 -15.15 -15.30
CA ASP A 151 -6.84 -15.48 -16.68
C ASP A 151 -6.93 -14.26 -17.61
N TYR A 152 -5.92 -13.37 -17.49
CA TYR A 152 -5.88 -12.11 -18.25
C TYR A 152 -5.82 -12.36 -19.77
N HIS A 153 -6.70 -11.69 -20.48
CA HIS A 153 -6.70 -11.60 -21.96
C HIS A 153 -6.97 -10.14 -22.35
N ALA A 154 -6.03 -9.53 -23.06
CA ALA A 154 -6.08 -8.09 -23.39
C ALA A 154 -7.38 -7.67 -24.11
N GLU A 155 -7.95 -8.54 -24.94
CA GLU A 155 -9.15 -8.28 -25.74
C GLU A 155 -10.47 -8.49 -25.00
N ALA A 156 -10.41 -8.93 -23.72
CA ALA A 156 -11.62 -9.14 -22.94
C ALA A 156 -12.22 -7.79 -22.50
N ALA A 157 -13.53 -7.65 -22.58
CA ALA A 157 -14.25 -6.45 -22.13
C ALA A 157 -14.13 -6.23 -20.62
N THR A 158 -13.95 -7.30 -19.85
CA THR A 158 -13.77 -7.27 -18.38
C THR A 158 -12.66 -8.22 -18.02
N HIS A 159 -11.75 -7.76 -17.15
CA HIS A 159 -10.56 -8.50 -16.68
C HIS A 159 -10.73 -9.12 -15.30
N GLY A 160 -11.92 -9.09 -14.73
CA GLY A 160 -12.29 -9.52 -13.39
C GLY A 160 -13.07 -8.44 -12.67
N PHE A 161 -13.24 -8.63 -11.36
CA PHE A 161 -14.02 -7.72 -10.53
C PHE A 161 -13.30 -7.43 -9.22
N ILE A 162 -13.67 -6.30 -8.59
CA ILE A 162 -13.25 -5.98 -7.22
C ILE A 162 -14.50 -5.84 -6.36
N ARG A 163 -14.51 -6.55 -5.23
CA ARG A 163 -15.50 -6.38 -4.15
C ARG A 163 -14.88 -5.60 -3.01
N TYR A 164 -15.69 -4.86 -2.30
CA TYR A 164 -15.29 -4.00 -1.20
C TYR A 164 -16.00 -4.39 0.07
N TYR A 165 -15.29 -4.30 1.19
CA TYR A 165 -15.81 -4.63 2.52
C TYR A 165 -15.42 -3.55 3.51
N ASP A 166 -16.31 -3.32 4.48
CA ASP A 166 -16.05 -2.45 5.61
C ASP A 166 -15.19 -3.15 6.69
N ARG A 167 -14.96 -2.45 7.80
CA ARG A 167 -14.17 -2.96 8.93
C ARG A 167 -14.79 -4.17 9.62
N GLU A 168 -16.10 -4.28 9.60
CA GLU A 168 -16.87 -5.39 10.15
C GLU A 168 -16.96 -6.58 9.19
N GLY A 169 -16.43 -6.45 7.97
CA GLY A 169 -16.45 -7.49 6.94
C GLY A 169 -17.77 -7.55 6.16
N ASN A 170 -18.63 -6.54 6.27
CA ASN A 170 -19.85 -6.48 5.47
C ASN A 170 -19.52 -5.96 4.07
N PRO A 171 -20.18 -6.48 3.02
CA PRO A 171 -20.07 -5.90 1.69
C PRO A 171 -20.51 -4.42 1.71
N VAL A 172 -19.67 -3.57 1.14
CA VAL A 172 -19.97 -2.14 1.02
C VAL A 172 -20.71 -1.90 -0.29
N GLY A 173 -21.87 -1.26 -0.19
CA GLY A 173 -22.66 -0.81 -1.34
C GLY A 173 -21.99 0.33 -2.10
N PRO A 174 -22.75 1.18 -2.80
CA PRO A 174 -22.15 2.29 -3.53
C PRO A 174 -21.25 3.14 -2.66
N VAL A 175 -19.96 3.21 -3.00
CA VAL A 175 -18.92 3.93 -2.26
C VAL A 175 -18.58 5.27 -2.94
N MET A 176 -18.09 6.20 -2.13
CA MET A 176 -17.69 7.53 -2.56
C MET A 176 -16.22 7.54 -2.93
N VAL A 177 -15.89 7.96 -4.14
CA VAL A 177 -14.51 7.99 -4.64
C VAL A 177 -14.05 9.44 -4.80
N SER A 178 -12.86 9.73 -4.29
CA SER A 178 -12.22 11.03 -4.50
C SER A 178 -11.57 11.12 -5.87
N ALA A 179 -11.59 12.30 -6.44
CA ALA A 179 -10.90 12.60 -7.70
C ALA A 179 -9.47 13.04 -7.45
N LEU A 180 -8.59 12.71 -8.39
CA LEU A 180 -7.20 13.15 -8.42
C LEU A 180 -6.94 14.09 -9.59
N ASP A 181 -6.02 15.03 -9.38
CA ASP A 181 -5.43 15.89 -10.40
C ASP A 181 -3.93 15.98 -10.14
N ASP A 182 -3.12 15.44 -11.06
CA ASP A 182 -1.68 15.31 -10.90
C ASP A 182 -1.26 14.65 -9.57
N GLY A 183 -1.99 13.61 -9.16
CA GLY A 183 -1.74 12.85 -7.92
C GLY A 183 -2.14 13.55 -6.62
N ASN A 184 -2.75 14.75 -6.69
CA ASN A 184 -3.31 15.44 -5.53
C ASN A 184 -4.84 15.44 -5.59
N ARG A 185 -5.49 15.40 -4.42
CA ARG A 185 -6.95 15.45 -4.33
C ARG A 185 -7.50 16.81 -4.74
N VAL A 186 -8.60 16.79 -5.48
CA VAL A 186 -9.34 17.98 -5.86
C VAL A 186 -10.81 17.86 -5.42
N PRO A 187 -11.46 18.97 -5.01
CA PRO A 187 -12.89 18.99 -4.78
C PRO A 187 -13.62 18.71 -6.10
N ARG A 188 -14.17 17.54 -6.26
CA ARG A 188 -15.01 17.15 -7.40
C ARG A 188 -16.23 16.39 -6.90
N PRO A 189 -17.30 16.33 -7.72
CA PRO A 189 -18.42 15.44 -7.40
C PRO A 189 -17.90 14.02 -7.21
N ILE A 190 -18.33 13.41 -6.14
CA ILE A 190 -17.98 12.04 -5.79
C ILE A 190 -18.74 11.10 -6.70
N VAL A 191 -18.06 10.07 -7.20
CA VAL A 191 -18.65 9.04 -8.07
C VAL A 191 -19.00 7.84 -7.21
N ASN A 192 -20.24 7.37 -7.27
CA ASN A 192 -20.64 6.13 -6.64
C ASN A 192 -20.18 4.95 -7.49
N ILE A 193 -19.46 4.02 -6.87
CA ILE A 193 -19.06 2.75 -7.47
C ILE A 193 -19.91 1.64 -6.85
N ALA A 194 -20.32 0.68 -7.68
CA ALA A 194 -21.05 -0.49 -7.20
C ALA A 194 -20.17 -1.37 -6.30
N ASP A 195 -20.79 -2.13 -5.40
CA ASP A 195 -20.16 -3.09 -4.48
C ASP A 195 -19.35 -4.20 -5.17
N CYS A 196 -19.55 -4.40 -6.47
CA CYS A 196 -18.80 -5.31 -7.31
C CYS A 196 -18.40 -4.56 -8.59
N MET A 197 -17.20 -4.02 -8.62
CA MET A 197 -16.72 -3.18 -9.72
C MET A 197 -16.02 -4.03 -10.79
N PRO A 198 -16.44 -3.98 -12.05
CA PRO A 198 -15.71 -4.62 -13.14
C PRO A 198 -14.40 -3.88 -13.43
N ILE A 199 -13.33 -4.62 -13.67
CA ILE A 199 -12.06 -4.09 -14.14
C ILE A 199 -12.09 -4.10 -15.68
N THR A 200 -12.08 -2.92 -16.26
CA THR A 200 -12.07 -2.69 -17.72
C THR A 200 -10.86 -1.88 -18.13
N ALA A 201 -10.61 -1.75 -19.43
CA ALA A 201 -9.52 -0.93 -19.95
C ALA A 201 -9.57 0.54 -19.46
N ASP A 202 -10.79 1.09 -19.24
CA ASP A 202 -11.00 2.49 -18.87
C ASP A 202 -11.17 2.72 -17.36
N THR A 203 -11.14 1.65 -16.54
CA THR A 203 -11.37 1.77 -15.08
C THR A 203 -10.44 2.80 -14.45
N PHE A 204 -9.19 2.88 -14.90
CA PHE A 204 -8.17 3.77 -14.36
C PHE A 204 -7.81 4.93 -15.28
N ALA A 205 -8.68 5.31 -16.23
CA ALA A 205 -8.45 6.42 -17.17
C ALA A 205 -8.24 7.79 -16.48
N HIS A 206 -8.68 7.91 -15.24
CA HIS A 206 -8.56 9.11 -14.40
C HIS A 206 -7.72 8.88 -13.13
N ASP A 207 -6.68 8.01 -13.23
CA ASP A 207 -5.81 7.63 -12.12
C ASP A 207 -6.51 6.70 -11.10
N ALA A 208 -5.98 6.61 -9.88
CA ALA A 208 -6.46 5.74 -8.83
C ALA A 208 -7.90 6.06 -8.39
N LEU A 209 -8.65 5.01 -8.08
CA LEU A 209 -9.91 5.13 -7.34
C LEU A 209 -9.57 5.16 -5.86
N MET A 210 -9.95 6.22 -5.16
CA MET A 210 -9.55 6.44 -3.79
C MET A 210 -10.76 6.57 -2.87
N PHE A 211 -10.87 5.69 -1.89
CA PHE A 211 -11.93 5.61 -0.91
C PHE A 211 -11.43 6.20 0.41
N GLU A 212 -12.01 7.30 0.85
CA GLU A 212 -11.61 7.99 2.09
C GLU A 212 -12.52 7.64 3.27
N GLY A 213 -12.07 7.98 4.49
CA GLY A 213 -12.88 7.89 5.70
C GLY A 213 -13.08 6.49 6.24
N GLY A 214 -12.20 5.54 5.85
CA GLY A 214 -12.30 4.16 6.30
C GLY A 214 -13.55 3.43 5.82
N GLN A 215 -14.22 3.93 4.77
CA GLN A 215 -15.43 3.29 4.22
C GLN A 215 -15.12 1.93 3.55
N VAL A 216 -13.89 1.74 3.09
CA VAL A 216 -13.36 0.47 2.59
C VAL A 216 -12.10 0.15 3.37
N THR A 217 -12.04 -1.03 3.97
CA THR A 217 -10.84 -1.55 4.66
C THR A 217 -10.34 -2.85 4.08
N LYS A 218 -11.17 -3.51 3.26
CA LYS A 218 -10.80 -4.73 2.53
C LYS A 218 -11.29 -4.66 1.10
N ALA A 219 -10.42 -5.03 0.16
CA ALA A 219 -10.77 -5.25 -1.24
C ALA A 219 -10.42 -6.68 -1.64
N VAL A 220 -11.27 -7.30 -2.45
CA VAL A 220 -11.12 -8.67 -2.94
C VAL A 220 -11.12 -8.68 -4.44
N LEU A 221 -10.04 -9.18 -5.04
CA LEU A 221 -9.93 -9.44 -6.46
C LEU A 221 -10.67 -10.74 -6.81
N CYS A 222 -11.57 -10.65 -7.75
CA CYS A 222 -12.34 -11.78 -8.28
C CYS A 222 -12.00 -12.03 -9.76
N ASP A 223 -12.12 -13.27 -10.18
CA ASP A 223 -12.00 -13.64 -11.59
C ASP A 223 -13.23 -13.18 -12.43
N LYS A 224 -13.23 -13.52 -13.71
CA LYS A 224 -14.32 -13.16 -14.65
C LYS A 224 -15.67 -13.79 -14.31
N GLU A 225 -15.67 -14.92 -13.60
CA GLU A 225 -16.85 -15.59 -13.10
C GLU A 225 -17.30 -15.08 -11.71
N GLY A 226 -16.62 -14.09 -11.18
CA GLY A 226 -16.91 -13.49 -9.86
C GLY A 226 -16.46 -14.35 -8.67
N ARG A 227 -15.57 -15.33 -8.87
CA ARG A 227 -15.01 -16.17 -7.81
C ARG A 227 -13.81 -15.43 -7.18
N GLU A 228 -13.75 -15.40 -5.88
CA GLU A 228 -12.68 -14.73 -5.14
C GLU A 228 -11.32 -15.39 -5.36
N VAL A 229 -10.30 -14.62 -5.65
CA VAL A 229 -8.93 -15.05 -5.93
C VAL A 229 -8.01 -14.69 -4.77
N LEU A 230 -8.00 -13.44 -4.38
CA LEU A 230 -7.24 -12.95 -3.23
C LEU A 230 -7.91 -11.70 -2.63
N GLY A 231 -7.62 -11.42 -1.38
CA GLY A 231 -8.06 -10.23 -0.69
C GLY A 231 -6.92 -9.51 0.02
N VAL A 232 -7.04 -8.19 0.13
CA VAL A 232 -6.15 -7.36 0.95
C VAL A 232 -6.98 -6.64 1.98
N ASP A 233 -6.71 -6.91 3.25
CA ASP A 233 -7.46 -6.41 4.41
C ASP A 233 -6.54 -5.60 5.33
N CYS A 234 -6.98 -4.39 5.69
CA CYS A 234 -6.34 -3.54 6.67
C CYS A 234 -7.41 -2.84 7.51
N PRO A 235 -7.80 -3.39 8.66
CA PRO A 235 -8.86 -2.83 9.50
C PRO A 235 -8.59 -1.40 9.98
N HIS A 236 -7.36 -0.95 9.94
CA HIS A 236 -6.93 0.41 10.33
C HIS A 236 -6.78 1.37 9.15
N ALA A 237 -7.09 0.94 7.92
CA ALA A 237 -7.01 1.82 6.75
C ALA A 237 -7.96 3.01 6.89
N GLU A 238 -7.41 4.21 6.74
CA GLU A 238 -8.16 5.47 6.72
C GLU A 238 -8.56 5.86 5.31
N ALA A 239 -7.80 5.36 4.34
CA ALA A 239 -8.11 5.43 2.92
C ALA A 239 -7.69 4.12 2.22
N TYR A 240 -8.27 3.87 1.06
CA TYR A 240 -7.98 2.70 0.25
C TYR A 240 -7.87 3.10 -1.22
N GLY A 241 -6.77 2.73 -1.87
CA GLY A 241 -6.53 2.96 -3.29
C GLY A 241 -6.74 1.69 -4.11
N ILE A 242 -7.32 1.84 -5.29
CA ILE A 242 -7.33 0.81 -6.33
C ILE A 242 -6.72 1.45 -7.58
N TRP A 243 -5.68 0.84 -8.12
CA TRP A 243 -4.94 1.43 -9.22
C TRP A 243 -4.34 0.41 -10.18
N ALA A 244 -4.28 0.78 -11.44
CA ALA A 244 -3.37 0.22 -12.43
C ALA A 244 -2.98 1.35 -13.41
N PRO A 245 -1.84 1.28 -14.09
CA PRO A 245 -1.56 2.25 -15.14
C PRO A 245 -2.59 2.11 -16.26
N HIS A 246 -3.18 3.23 -16.67
CA HIS A 246 -4.07 3.27 -17.84
C HIS A 246 -3.25 3.06 -19.11
N LYS A 247 -2.92 1.80 -19.35
CA LYS A 247 -2.11 1.35 -20.47
C LYS A 247 -2.69 0.07 -21.06
N GLU A 248 -2.80 0.04 -22.38
CA GLU A 248 -3.27 -1.16 -23.09
C GLU A 248 -2.42 -2.38 -22.73
N GLY A 249 -3.10 -3.48 -22.46
CA GLY A 249 -2.45 -4.76 -22.12
C GLY A 249 -1.97 -4.86 -20.67
N CYS A 250 -2.33 -3.92 -19.77
CA CYS A 250 -1.94 -3.97 -18.36
C CYS A 250 -2.57 -5.19 -17.65
N PRO A 251 -1.77 -6.18 -17.20
CA PRO A 251 -2.29 -7.44 -16.70
C PRO A 251 -2.38 -7.51 -15.17
N PHE A 252 -2.40 -6.40 -14.46
CA PHE A 252 -2.42 -6.36 -12.99
C PHE A 252 -3.29 -5.22 -12.46
N VAL A 253 -3.60 -5.29 -11.17
CA VAL A 253 -4.25 -4.23 -10.40
C VAL A 253 -3.62 -4.12 -9.02
N CYS A 254 -3.48 -2.91 -8.49
CA CYS A 254 -3.03 -2.66 -7.12
C CYS A 254 -4.24 -2.56 -6.18
N LEU A 255 -4.13 -3.17 -5.00
CA LEU A 255 -5.09 -3.07 -3.89
C LEU A 255 -4.33 -2.45 -2.71
N GLU A 256 -4.63 -1.19 -2.39
CA GLU A 256 -3.74 -0.32 -1.64
C GLU A 256 -4.36 0.18 -0.33
N PRO A 257 -4.21 -0.53 0.79
CA PRO A 257 -4.63 0.00 2.08
C PRO A 257 -3.66 1.08 2.59
N TRP A 258 -4.20 2.22 3.05
CA TRP A 258 -3.43 3.37 3.49
C TRP A 258 -3.83 3.85 4.89
N CYS A 259 -2.84 4.03 5.77
CA CYS A 259 -2.91 4.81 6.99
C CYS A 259 -2.29 6.18 6.70
N GLY A 260 -3.06 7.02 6.03
CA GLY A 260 -2.64 8.27 5.44
C GLY A 260 -3.33 8.54 4.11
N ILE A 261 -3.02 9.67 3.48
CA ILE A 261 -3.56 10.05 2.16
C ILE A 261 -2.68 11.12 1.50
N CYS A 262 -2.76 11.25 0.17
CA CYS A 262 -2.14 12.37 -0.55
C CYS A 262 -2.73 13.73 -0.16
N ASP A 263 -1.98 14.80 -0.38
CA ASP A 263 -2.46 16.14 -0.10
C ASP A 263 -3.62 16.55 -1.03
N THR A 264 -4.47 17.41 -0.52
CA THR A 264 -5.39 18.16 -1.35
C THR A 264 -4.61 19.20 -2.16
N LYS A 265 -4.96 19.40 -3.42
CA LYS A 265 -4.34 20.41 -4.28
C LYS A 265 -4.41 21.79 -3.62
N GLY A 266 -3.25 22.45 -3.51
CA GLY A 266 -3.12 23.74 -2.82
C GLY A 266 -2.81 23.65 -1.32
N PHE A 267 -2.63 22.45 -0.75
CA PHE A 267 -2.25 22.30 0.64
C PHE A 267 -0.81 22.79 0.86
N THR A 268 -0.64 23.78 1.75
CA THR A 268 0.65 24.35 2.14
C THR A 268 0.80 24.43 3.67
N GLY A 269 -0.06 23.68 4.38
CA GLY A 269 -0.05 23.63 5.84
C GLY A 269 1.14 22.85 6.40
N ASP A 270 1.38 22.99 7.69
CA ASP A 270 2.37 22.19 8.42
C ASP A 270 1.97 20.70 8.39
N ILE A 271 2.98 19.80 8.39
CA ILE A 271 2.78 18.36 8.36
C ILE A 271 1.82 17.87 9.44
N SER A 272 1.84 18.49 10.61
CA SER A 272 0.95 18.15 11.73
C SER A 272 -0.54 18.39 11.43
N THR A 273 -0.85 19.13 10.39
CA THR A 273 -2.23 19.43 9.94
C THR A 273 -2.68 18.66 8.72
N ARG A 274 -1.82 17.77 8.19
CA ARG A 274 -2.21 16.89 7.06
C ARG A 274 -3.33 15.95 7.48
N GLN A 275 -4.20 15.64 6.56
CA GLN A 275 -5.26 14.66 6.80
C GLN A 275 -4.67 13.27 7.05
N TYR A 276 -5.18 12.54 8.04
CA TYR A 276 -4.71 11.21 8.44
C TYR A 276 -3.21 11.15 8.74
N ILE A 277 -2.67 12.21 9.34
CA ILE A 277 -1.30 12.23 9.83
C ILE A 277 -1.22 11.54 11.19
N HIS A 278 -0.26 10.65 11.37
CA HIS A 278 0.04 10.01 12.65
C HIS A 278 1.12 10.79 13.38
N ARG A 279 0.95 10.96 14.68
CA ARG A 279 1.92 11.59 15.58
C ARG A 279 2.45 10.54 16.54
N LEU A 280 3.76 10.55 16.78
CA LEU A 280 4.44 9.79 17.82
C LEU A 280 5.16 10.73 18.76
N ALA A 281 4.93 10.59 20.05
CA ALA A 281 5.77 11.21 21.08
C ALA A 281 7.19 10.60 21.06
N PRO A 282 8.19 11.25 21.70
CA PRO A 282 9.53 10.70 21.81
C PRO A 282 9.53 9.26 22.32
N LYS A 283 10.22 8.35 21.60
CA LYS A 283 10.36 6.91 21.92
C LYS A 283 9.07 6.10 21.87
N GLU A 284 7.99 6.69 21.42
CA GLU A 284 6.75 5.99 21.15
C GLU A 284 6.88 5.12 19.91
N LYS A 285 6.14 3.98 19.93
CA LYS A 285 6.01 3.07 18.79
C LYS A 285 4.55 2.95 18.39
N TYR A 286 4.33 2.81 17.11
CA TYR A 286 3.02 2.50 16.56
C TYR A 286 3.12 1.30 15.63
N THR A 287 2.16 0.39 15.74
CA THR A 287 2.12 -0.82 14.92
C THR A 287 0.86 -0.83 14.07
N PHE A 288 1.05 -1.04 12.77
CA PHE A 288 0.02 -1.26 11.77
C PHE A 288 0.16 -2.65 11.18
N ALA A 289 -0.92 -3.21 10.68
CA ALA A 289 -0.87 -4.46 9.95
C ALA A 289 -1.90 -4.49 8.83
N TYR A 290 -1.55 -5.18 7.75
CA TYR A 290 -2.50 -5.60 6.73
C TYR A 290 -2.23 -7.05 6.36
N THR A 291 -3.23 -7.71 5.80
CA THR A 291 -3.17 -9.12 5.43
C THR A 291 -3.48 -9.28 3.95
N ILE A 292 -2.65 -10.02 3.23
CA ILE A 292 -2.93 -10.54 1.90
C ILE A 292 -3.35 -11.99 2.07
N GLU A 293 -4.55 -12.37 1.67
CA GLU A 293 -5.05 -13.73 1.74
C GLU A 293 -5.35 -14.27 0.34
N VAL A 294 -4.75 -15.43 0.00
CA VAL A 294 -4.94 -16.10 -1.29
C VAL A 294 -5.96 -17.20 -1.12
N TYR A 295 -7.12 -17.05 -1.76
CA TYR A 295 -8.25 -18.00 -1.65
C TYR A 295 -8.11 -19.19 -2.57
N ARG A 296 -7.51 -19.01 -3.73
CA ARG A 296 -7.34 -20.09 -4.74
C ARG A 296 -5.89 -20.38 -5.01
#